data_7b8680b15627eaacbd24a90de5222757
#
_entry.id   7b8680b15627eaacbd24a90de5222757
#
_cell.length_a   1.000
_cell.length_b   1.000
_cell.length_c   1.000
_cell.angle_alpha   90.00
_cell.angle_beta   90.00
_cell.angle_gamma   90.00
#
_symmetry.space_group_name_H-M   'P 1'
#
loop_
_entity.id
_entity.type
_entity.pdbx_description
1 polymer ?
#
loop_
_entity_poly.entity_id
_entity_poly.type
_entity_poly.pdbx_seq_one_letter_code
_entity_poly.pdbx_strand_id
1 'polypeptide(L)'
;MHLLEQYSLASGVKIKKPYIYEKFFPVTADKYITFHPSSKPSKTYDYWQEVINLILPILESKGIKIIQLGQEKEKVYTGVLSLVGLTNINQTAFVLRSSLLHVGADSFPTHIASGYGKKIVALYSNNYISCVKPFFGNPKDHILLEPKRKNKPTFSFEENPKTINSIKPEVIANNVLTLLEIPHSNSIQSLYFGAEYNNMRLEMVPNQIVNPKQFNSNNIVVRMDLDHNEKLLNEQLQVCQCFIIANKPISSELILNNQKNIGRIFYEIKEDSQIEFANFLAHNNISYQLFTYLQDKKLEEVKLKYLDQESIVEMPTNLKHKTGIEYTLNSFYKSNKRIISNGKIYLSESSLKNGIEAKQLAEPVIDCPEFWKEVESFWIFRVDKSPVAA
;
A
#
# COMPACT_ATOMS: atom_id res chain seq x y z
N MET A 1 -12.38 -18.05 25.51
CA MET A 1 -11.37 -18.08 26.59
C MET A 1 -10.12 -17.37 26.10
N HIS A 2 -9.52 -16.51 26.90
CA HIS A 2 -8.29 -15.81 26.56
C HIS A 2 -7.07 -16.73 26.62
N LEU A 3 -6.05 -16.49 25.80
CA LEU A 3 -4.86 -17.34 25.70
C LEU A 3 -4.12 -17.47 27.06
N LEU A 4 -4.00 -16.37 27.83
CA LEU A 4 -3.42 -16.40 29.17
C LEU A 4 -4.22 -17.26 30.16
N GLU A 5 -5.55 -17.24 30.04
CA GLU A 5 -6.41 -18.11 30.88
C GLU A 5 -6.18 -19.60 30.54
N GLN A 6 -6.03 -19.90 29.26
CA GLN A 6 -5.71 -21.26 28.82
C GLN A 6 -4.35 -21.72 29.37
N TYR A 7 -3.32 -20.88 29.30
CA TYR A 7 -2.01 -21.19 29.87
C TYR A 7 -2.07 -21.34 31.40
N SER A 8 -2.83 -20.46 32.07
CA SER A 8 -3.03 -20.58 33.53
C SER A 8 -3.67 -21.89 33.90
N LEU A 9 -4.74 -22.27 33.21
CA LEU A 9 -5.42 -23.56 33.45
C LEU A 9 -4.51 -24.75 33.16
N ALA A 10 -3.77 -24.71 32.06
CA ALA A 10 -2.88 -25.82 31.67
C ALA A 10 -1.67 -25.97 32.60
N SER A 11 -1.15 -24.89 33.17
CA SER A 11 0.05 -24.90 34.03
C SER A 11 -0.26 -24.89 35.52
N GLY A 12 -1.50 -24.66 35.93
CA GLY A 12 -1.88 -24.43 37.32
C GLY A 12 -1.38 -23.11 37.94
N VAL A 13 -0.81 -22.22 37.12
CA VAL A 13 -0.26 -20.94 37.57
C VAL A 13 -1.32 -19.85 37.55
N LYS A 14 -1.53 -19.15 38.67
CA LYS A 14 -2.47 -18.01 38.73
C LYS A 14 -1.95 -16.81 37.96
N ILE A 15 -2.82 -16.19 37.16
CA ILE A 15 -2.51 -14.94 36.48
C ILE A 15 -2.37 -13.81 37.52
N LYS A 16 -1.23 -13.15 37.51
CA LYS A 16 -0.94 -11.96 38.33
C LYS A 16 -0.45 -10.83 37.44
N LYS A 17 -0.38 -9.60 37.99
CA LYS A 17 0.26 -8.49 37.30
C LYS A 17 1.68 -8.88 36.89
N PRO A 18 2.08 -8.72 35.63
CA PRO A 18 3.39 -9.17 35.16
C PRO A 18 4.49 -8.30 35.79
N TYR A 19 5.58 -8.95 36.19
CA TYR A 19 6.84 -8.25 36.38
C TYR A 19 7.55 -8.17 35.04
N ILE A 20 7.83 -6.94 34.58
CA ILE A 20 8.52 -6.69 33.31
C ILE A 20 9.90 -6.15 33.66
N TYR A 21 10.92 -6.95 33.39
CA TYR A 21 12.30 -6.50 33.52
C TYR A 21 12.65 -5.53 32.41
N GLU A 22 13.21 -4.38 32.78
CA GLU A 22 13.58 -3.33 31.84
C GLU A 22 15.04 -2.93 31.98
N LYS A 23 15.63 -2.50 30.88
CA LYS A 23 17.00 -1.97 30.81
C LYS A 23 16.95 -0.61 30.17
N PHE A 24 17.64 0.34 30.76
CA PHE A 24 17.74 1.72 30.25
C PHE A 24 18.15 1.74 28.77
N PHE A 25 17.52 2.61 28.01
CA PHE A 25 17.88 2.95 26.65
C PHE A 25 17.70 4.46 26.45
N PRO A 26 18.72 5.19 25.95
CA PRO A 26 18.61 6.62 25.72
C PRO A 26 17.65 6.92 24.56
N VAL A 27 16.62 7.71 24.82
CA VAL A 27 15.66 8.18 23.82
C VAL A 27 15.84 9.68 23.65
N THR A 28 16.00 10.14 22.42
CA THR A 28 16.26 11.55 22.08
C THR A 28 14.98 12.40 21.99
N ALA A 29 13.88 11.96 22.60
CA ALA A 29 12.61 12.67 22.59
C ALA A 29 11.99 12.71 23.98
N ASP A 30 11.57 13.90 24.44
CA ASP A 30 10.92 14.08 25.74
C ASP A 30 9.49 13.53 25.77
N LYS A 31 8.76 13.74 24.67
CA LYS A 31 7.38 13.27 24.49
C LYS A 31 7.28 12.45 23.21
N TYR A 32 6.78 11.24 23.33
CA TYR A 32 6.64 10.37 22.17
C TYR A 32 5.55 9.31 22.34
N ILE A 33 5.08 8.82 21.22
CA ILE A 33 4.33 7.58 21.09
C ILE A 33 5.24 6.50 20.54
N THR A 34 5.01 5.24 20.93
CA THR A 34 5.69 4.10 20.33
C THR A 34 4.84 3.48 19.23
N PHE A 35 5.51 3.06 18.17
CA PHE A 35 4.89 2.49 16.98
C PHE A 35 5.57 1.17 16.61
N HIS A 36 4.80 0.07 16.50
CA HIS A 36 5.31 -1.22 16.04
C HIS A 36 4.41 -1.81 14.96
N PRO A 37 4.79 -1.65 13.67
CA PRO A 37 3.95 -2.01 12.52
C PRO A 37 3.93 -3.50 12.22
N SER A 38 4.95 -4.23 12.63
CA SER A 38 5.25 -5.58 12.14
C SER A 38 4.63 -6.67 12.99
N SER A 39 4.20 -7.73 12.33
CA SER A 39 3.76 -8.98 12.92
C SER A 39 3.83 -10.08 11.83
N LYS A 40 3.08 -11.18 11.98
CA LYS A 40 2.89 -12.14 10.88
C LYS A 40 2.29 -11.43 9.65
N PRO A 41 2.54 -11.91 8.42
CA PRO A 41 2.05 -11.26 7.19
C PRO A 41 0.57 -10.89 7.22
N SER A 42 -0.32 -11.80 7.66
CA SER A 42 -1.76 -11.56 7.80
C SER A 42 -2.15 -10.50 8.83
N LYS A 43 -1.27 -10.16 9.77
CA LYS A 43 -1.48 -9.16 10.83
C LYS A 43 -0.75 -7.85 10.56
N THR A 44 0.10 -7.78 9.53
CA THR A 44 0.85 -6.58 9.17
C THR A 44 -0.01 -5.72 8.26
N TYR A 45 -0.37 -4.54 8.74
CA TYR A 45 -1.15 -3.56 8.00
C TYR A 45 -0.28 -2.84 6.97
N ASP A 46 -0.74 -2.77 5.73
CA ASP A 46 0.09 -2.27 4.64
C ASP A 46 0.10 -0.73 4.53
N TYR A 47 -0.88 -0.05 5.14
CA TYR A 47 -1.09 1.40 4.98
C TYR A 47 -0.66 2.22 6.19
N TRP A 48 0.34 1.76 6.95
CA TRP A 48 0.88 2.49 8.09
C TRP A 48 1.48 3.85 7.72
N GLN A 49 2.08 3.98 6.52
CA GLN A 49 2.59 5.28 6.09
C GLN A 49 1.48 6.33 5.96
N GLU A 50 0.28 5.92 5.54
CA GLU A 50 -0.87 6.81 5.46
C GLU A 50 -1.32 7.26 6.86
N VAL A 51 -1.33 6.34 7.83
CA VAL A 51 -1.62 6.69 9.24
C VAL A 51 -0.61 7.71 9.75
N ILE A 52 0.69 7.46 9.54
CA ILE A 52 1.76 8.38 9.97
C ILE A 52 1.59 9.74 9.32
N ASN A 53 1.34 9.81 8.00
CA ASN A 53 1.14 11.05 7.29
C ASN A 53 -0.04 11.88 7.84
N LEU A 54 -1.09 11.23 8.36
CA LEU A 54 -2.25 11.89 8.96
C LEU A 54 -1.97 12.44 10.36
N ILE A 55 -1.21 11.70 11.18
CA ILE A 55 -0.98 12.10 12.58
C ILE A 55 0.29 12.94 12.77
N LEU A 56 1.32 12.76 11.94
CA LEU A 56 2.63 13.37 12.12
C LEU A 56 2.58 14.91 12.24
N PRO A 57 1.92 15.66 11.33
CA PRO A 57 1.88 17.14 11.44
C PRO A 57 1.22 17.60 12.72
N ILE A 58 0.19 16.87 13.20
CA ILE A 58 -0.55 17.19 14.41
C ILE A 58 0.32 16.90 15.64
N LEU A 59 0.98 15.75 15.69
CA LEU A 59 1.86 15.37 16.79
C LEU A 59 3.08 16.30 16.89
N GLU A 60 3.69 16.66 15.76
CA GLU A 60 4.81 17.60 15.73
C GLU A 60 4.44 18.98 16.26
N SER A 61 3.24 19.49 15.96
CA SER A 61 2.73 20.73 16.50
C SER A 61 2.60 20.73 18.05
N LYS A 62 2.54 19.54 18.65
CA LYS A 62 2.48 19.30 20.10
C LYS A 62 3.81 18.87 20.70
N GLY A 63 4.89 18.85 19.92
CA GLY A 63 6.21 18.39 20.34
C GLY A 63 6.28 16.89 20.63
N ILE A 64 5.36 16.08 20.06
CA ILE A 64 5.30 14.63 20.25
C ILE A 64 5.96 13.94 19.05
N LYS A 65 6.92 13.06 19.30
CA LYS A 65 7.57 12.26 18.25
C LYS A 65 6.94 10.87 18.12
N ILE A 66 7.10 10.26 16.95
CA ILE A 66 6.73 8.87 16.71
C ILE A 66 8.02 8.05 16.75
N ILE A 67 8.12 7.08 17.66
CA ILE A 67 9.28 6.19 17.76
C ILE A 67 8.89 4.82 17.24
N GLN A 68 9.51 4.39 16.14
CA GLN A 68 9.31 3.06 15.60
C GLN A 68 10.20 2.04 16.30
N LEU A 69 9.56 1.02 16.85
CA LEU A 69 10.18 -0.19 17.37
C LEU A 69 10.19 -1.27 16.28
N GLY A 70 11.13 -2.20 16.33
CA GLY A 70 11.17 -3.31 15.39
C GLY A 70 12.46 -4.11 15.47
N GLN A 71 12.47 -5.27 14.84
CA GLN A 71 13.65 -6.12 14.68
C GLN A 71 14.51 -5.64 13.51
N GLU A 72 15.76 -6.04 13.49
CA GLU A 72 16.66 -5.79 12.36
C GLU A 72 16.02 -6.24 11.03
N LYS A 73 16.19 -5.44 9.98
CA LYS A 73 15.64 -5.64 8.62
C LYS A 73 14.13 -5.37 8.48
N GLU A 74 13.42 -4.97 9.52
CA GLU A 74 12.05 -4.52 9.33
C GLU A 74 11.99 -3.17 8.58
N LYS A 75 10.90 -2.95 7.85
CA LYS A 75 10.68 -1.71 7.09
C LYS A 75 10.66 -0.51 8.03
N VAL A 76 11.45 0.50 7.72
CA VAL A 76 11.42 1.81 8.38
C VAL A 76 10.49 2.75 7.61
N TYR A 77 9.64 3.46 8.34
CA TYR A 77 8.67 4.41 7.77
C TYR A 77 9.23 5.83 7.76
N THR A 78 8.74 6.65 6.84
CA THR A 78 9.11 8.08 6.77
C THR A 78 8.42 8.88 7.86
N GLY A 79 9.13 9.82 8.49
CA GLY A 79 8.58 10.71 9.51
C GLY A 79 8.62 10.15 10.95
N VAL A 80 9.32 9.03 11.17
CA VAL A 80 9.49 8.44 12.51
C VAL A 80 10.95 8.46 12.96
N LEU A 81 11.18 8.46 14.26
CA LEU A 81 12.49 8.13 14.84
C LEU A 81 12.60 6.61 14.94
N SER A 82 13.48 6.03 14.15
CA SER A 82 13.62 4.57 14.08
C SER A 82 14.53 4.03 15.16
N LEU A 83 14.05 3.07 15.95
CA LEU A 83 14.80 2.20 16.83
C LEU A 83 14.81 0.75 16.33
N VAL A 84 14.49 0.52 15.06
CA VAL A 84 14.50 -0.79 14.40
C VAL A 84 15.91 -1.41 14.49
N GLY A 85 16.01 -2.60 15.10
CA GLY A 85 17.28 -3.31 15.33
C GLY A 85 18.18 -2.72 16.41
N LEU A 86 17.82 -1.60 17.05
CA LEU A 86 18.67 -0.92 18.02
C LEU A 86 18.39 -1.31 19.48
N THR A 87 17.26 -1.94 19.78
CA THR A 87 16.84 -2.30 21.13
C THR A 87 16.64 -3.80 21.29
N ASN A 88 17.10 -4.35 22.41
CA ASN A 88 16.67 -5.67 22.84
C ASN A 88 15.32 -5.60 23.57
N ILE A 89 14.75 -6.75 23.91
CA ILE A 89 13.42 -6.86 24.57
C ILE A 89 13.31 -5.97 25.82
N ASN A 90 14.33 -5.98 26.68
CA ASN A 90 14.30 -5.24 27.95
C ASN A 90 14.45 -3.72 27.73
N GLN A 91 15.22 -3.32 26.73
CA GLN A 91 15.32 -1.91 26.31
C GLN A 91 14.03 -1.43 25.63
N THR A 92 13.44 -2.27 24.78
CA THR A 92 12.10 -2.01 24.21
C THR A 92 11.06 -1.82 25.32
N ALA A 93 11.11 -2.61 26.39
CA ALA A 93 10.22 -2.44 27.55
C ALA A 93 10.40 -1.07 28.21
N PHE A 94 11.63 -0.59 28.40
CA PHE A 94 11.92 0.74 28.93
C PHE A 94 11.33 1.85 28.03
N VAL A 95 11.53 1.75 26.71
CA VAL A 95 10.99 2.74 25.76
C VAL A 95 9.46 2.75 25.78
N LEU A 96 8.82 1.58 25.84
CA LEU A 96 7.36 1.46 25.95
C LEU A 96 6.83 2.07 27.26
N ARG A 97 7.49 1.81 28.39
CA ARG A 97 7.08 2.38 29.67
C ARG A 97 7.05 3.90 29.68
N SER A 98 8.01 4.52 29.02
CA SER A 98 8.16 5.98 28.99
C SER A 98 7.29 6.65 27.93
N SER A 99 6.64 5.89 27.02
CA SER A 99 5.78 6.44 25.97
C SER A 99 4.44 6.96 26.52
N LEU A 100 3.83 7.89 25.78
CA LEU A 100 2.47 8.38 26.06
C LEU A 100 1.40 7.37 25.64
N LEU A 101 1.65 6.68 24.52
CA LEU A 101 0.74 5.74 23.88
C LEU A 101 1.54 4.74 23.04
N HIS A 102 1.00 3.53 22.88
CA HIS A 102 1.50 2.56 21.92
C HIS A 102 0.49 2.35 20.78
N VAL A 103 0.98 2.36 19.53
CA VAL A 103 0.17 2.02 18.36
C VAL A 103 0.87 0.92 17.55
N GLY A 104 0.11 -0.07 17.08
CA GLY A 104 0.71 -1.14 16.29
C GLY A 104 -0.21 -2.32 15.97
N ALA A 105 0.40 -3.39 15.48
CA ALA A 105 -0.27 -4.66 15.21
C ALA A 105 -0.41 -5.49 16.50
N ASP A 106 -1.21 -6.55 16.45
CA ASP A 106 -1.24 -7.61 17.46
C ASP A 106 0.12 -8.32 17.54
N SER A 107 0.98 -7.84 18.45
CA SER A 107 2.38 -8.27 18.60
C SER A 107 2.90 -8.03 20.01
N PHE A 108 4.10 -8.54 20.30
CA PHE A 108 4.76 -8.45 21.59
C PHE A 108 4.74 -7.04 22.25
N PRO A 109 5.08 -5.91 21.56
CA PRO A 109 5.08 -4.59 22.20
C PRO A 109 3.71 -4.16 22.74
N THR A 110 2.63 -4.56 22.07
CA THR A 110 1.25 -4.29 22.51
C THR A 110 0.97 -4.91 23.88
N HIS A 111 1.43 -6.14 24.11
CA HIS A 111 1.26 -6.81 25.41
C HIS A 111 2.13 -6.22 26.52
N ILE A 112 3.35 -5.80 26.20
CA ILE A 112 4.22 -5.10 27.17
C ILE A 112 3.63 -3.74 27.56
N ALA A 113 3.14 -2.96 26.57
CA ALA A 113 2.47 -1.69 26.82
C ALA A 113 1.25 -1.86 27.76
N SER A 114 0.48 -2.93 27.54
CA SER A 114 -0.63 -3.33 28.41
C SER A 114 -0.19 -3.63 29.84
N GLY A 115 0.92 -4.36 30.02
CA GLY A 115 1.50 -4.66 31.34
C GLY A 115 1.90 -3.40 32.13
N TYR A 116 2.26 -2.33 31.42
CA TYR A 116 2.53 -1.00 32.00
C TYR A 116 1.28 -0.12 32.14
N GLY A 117 0.12 -0.57 31.70
CA GLY A 117 -1.12 0.22 31.73
C GLY A 117 -1.10 1.41 30.78
N LYS A 118 -0.43 1.29 29.64
CA LYS A 118 -0.36 2.35 28.62
C LYS A 118 -1.64 2.45 27.81
N LYS A 119 -1.92 3.64 27.28
CA LYS A 119 -2.91 3.85 26.22
C LYS A 119 -2.48 3.09 24.97
N ILE A 120 -3.39 2.34 24.33
CA ILE A 120 -3.08 1.43 23.22
C ILE A 120 -4.09 1.60 22.08
N VAL A 121 -3.58 1.74 20.86
CA VAL A 121 -4.35 1.52 19.62
C VAL A 121 -3.72 0.32 18.93
N ALA A 122 -4.46 -0.79 18.83
CA ALA A 122 -3.93 -2.02 18.24
C ALA A 122 -4.86 -2.60 17.18
N LEU A 123 -4.26 -3.15 16.10
CA LEU A 123 -4.98 -3.75 14.98
C LEU A 123 -4.98 -5.27 15.11
N TYR A 124 -6.14 -5.86 14.85
CA TYR A 124 -6.37 -7.29 14.88
C TYR A 124 -7.00 -7.75 13.57
N SER A 125 -6.63 -8.93 13.10
CA SER A 125 -7.19 -9.48 11.85
C SER A 125 -7.53 -10.95 11.95
N ASN A 126 -6.55 -11.85 11.99
CA ASN A 126 -6.71 -13.28 11.76
C ASN A 126 -7.09 -14.10 12.99
N ASN A 127 -7.34 -13.44 14.13
CA ASN A 127 -7.77 -14.08 15.38
C ASN A 127 -8.99 -13.34 15.97
N TYR A 128 -9.71 -13.99 16.87
CA TYR A 128 -10.69 -13.30 17.70
C TYR A 128 -10.00 -12.41 18.73
N ILE A 129 -10.36 -11.13 18.78
CA ILE A 129 -9.83 -10.17 19.77
C ILE A 129 -9.99 -10.72 21.21
N SER A 130 -11.12 -11.34 21.52
CA SER A 130 -11.39 -11.89 22.85
C SER A 130 -10.35 -12.91 23.31
N CYS A 131 -9.66 -13.58 22.38
CA CYS A 131 -8.66 -14.60 22.68
C CYS A 131 -7.24 -14.01 22.86
N VAL A 132 -6.92 -12.90 22.21
CA VAL A 132 -5.56 -12.37 22.08
C VAL A 132 -5.38 -10.91 22.45
N LYS A 133 -6.43 -10.22 22.87
CA LYS A 133 -6.35 -8.80 23.26
C LYS A 133 -5.37 -8.57 24.42
N PRO A 134 -4.91 -7.33 24.66
CA PRO A 134 -4.18 -6.97 25.87
C PRO A 134 -4.95 -7.40 27.11
N PHE A 135 -4.29 -8.14 28.00
CA PHE A 135 -4.94 -8.71 29.20
C PHE A 135 -4.92 -7.74 30.39
N PHE A 136 -3.87 -6.94 30.48
CA PHE A 136 -3.63 -6.00 31.58
C PHE A 136 -3.98 -4.59 31.15
N GLY A 137 -4.01 -3.66 32.11
CA GLY A 137 -4.34 -2.25 31.87
C GLY A 137 -5.83 -1.95 32.01
N ASN A 138 -6.17 -0.69 31.78
CA ASN A 138 -7.57 -0.27 31.82
C ASN A 138 -8.21 -0.44 30.41
N PRO A 139 -9.30 -1.19 30.28
CA PRO A 139 -9.97 -1.36 28.96
C PRO A 139 -10.37 -0.04 28.28
N LYS A 140 -10.60 1.03 29.03
CA LYS A 140 -10.93 2.37 28.49
C LYS A 140 -9.75 3.02 27.76
N ASP A 141 -8.53 2.61 28.09
CA ASP A 141 -7.29 3.10 27.47
C ASP A 141 -6.87 2.25 26.26
N HIS A 142 -7.65 1.23 25.92
CA HIS A 142 -7.37 0.33 24.81
C HIS A 142 -8.42 0.46 23.71
N ILE A 143 -8.02 0.93 22.54
CA ILE A 143 -8.83 0.91 21.31
C ILE A 143 -8.31 -0.20 20.41
N LEU A 144 -9.11 -1.25 20.28
CA LEU A 144 -8.77 -2.45 19.53
C LEU A 144 -9.60 -2.49 18.26
N LEU A 145 -8.93 -2.33 17.12
CA LEU A 145 -9.57 -2.22 15.81
C LEU A 145 -9.49 -3.55 15.07
N GLU A 146 -10.61 -3.98 14.52
CA GLU A 146 -10.67 -5.14 13.65
C GLU A 146 -11.45 -4.85 12.36
N PRO A 147 -11.16 -5.56 11.27
CA PRO A 147 -11.89 -5.43 10.03
C PRO A 147 -13.35 -5.89 10.22
N LYS A 148 -14.29 -5.23 9.55
CA LYS A 148 -15.66 -5.72 9.45
C LYS A 148 -15.65 -7.00 8.60
N ARG A 149 -15.89 -8.15 9.23
CA ARG A 149 -15.93 -9.46 8.58
C ARG A 149 -17.35 -10.02 8.50
N LYS A 150 -17.61 -10.75 7.43
CA LYS A 150 -18.80 -11.62 7.32
C LYS A 150 -18.52 -13.03 7.86
N ASN A 151 -17.26 -13.48 7.80
CA ASN A 151 -16.83 -14.83 8.15
C ASN A 151 -15.96 -14.84 9.42
N LYS A 152 -15.68 -16.05 9.93
CA LYS A 152 -14.73 -16.26 11.04
C LYS A 152 -13.32 -15.79 10.62
N PRO A 153 -12.45 -15.43 11.61
CA PRO A 153 -11.04 -15.19 11.33
C PRO A 153 -10.40 -16.41 10.66
N THR A 154 -9.44 -16.16 9.80
CA THR A 154 -8.77 -17.22 9.02
C THR A 154 -7.83 -18.08 9.85
N PHE A 155 -7.28 -17.54 10.95
CA PHE A 155 -6.18 -18.10 11.75
C PHE A 155 -4.90 -18.37 10.94
N SER A 156 -4.86 -17.94 9.69
CA SER A 156 -3.76 -18.19 8.76
C SER A 156 -2.55 -17.31 9.02
N PHE A 157 -1.37 -17.79 8.67
CA PHE A 157 -0.13 -17.02 8.68
C PHE A 157 -0.17 -15.92 7.61
N GLU A 158 -0.75 -16.22 6.44
CA GLU A 158 -0.92 -15.33 5.31
C GLU A 158 -2.39 -15.20 4.93
N GLU A 159 -2.79 -14.04 4.43
CA GLU A 159 -4.10 -13.76 3.87
C GLU A 159 -3.94 -13.00 2.55
N ASN A 160 -4.72 -13.37 1.54
CA ASN A 160 -4.81 -12.65 0.28
C ASN A 160 -6.27 -12.62 -0.21
N PRO A 161 -6.91 -11.45 -0.30
CA PRO A 161 -6.43 -10.15 0.21
C PRO A 161 -6.38 -10.12 1.75
N LYS A 162 -5.47 -9.32 2.32
CA LYS A 162 -5.36 -9.14 3.77
C LYS A 162 -6.59 -8.42 4.33
N THR A 163 -7.32 -9.09 5.21
CA THR A 163 -8.53 -8.49 5.81
C THR A 163 -8.23 -7.26 6.65
N ILE A 164 -7.04 -7.19 7.30
CA ILE A 164 -6.61 -6.04 8.10
C ILE A 164 -6.57 -4.75 7.29
N ASN A 165 -6.32 -4.82 6.00
CA ASN A 165 -6.24 -3.68 5.10
C ASN A 165 -7.60 -3.00 4.83
N SER A 166 -8.70 -3.60 5.27
CA SER A 166 -10.02 -2.95 5.22
C SER A 166 -10.25 -1.91 6.33
N ILE A 167 -9.35 -1.86 7.33
CA ILE A 167 -9.36 -0.80 8.34
C ILE A 167 -8.78 0.45 7.69
N LYS A 168 -9.55 1.53 7.69
CA LYS A 168 -9.15 2.77 7.04
C LYS A 168 -8.09 3.53 7.86
N PRO A 169 -7.06 4.14 7.23
CA PRO A 169 -6.01 4.87 7.92
C PRO A 169 -6.52 6.00 8.81
N GLU A 170 -7.53 6.75 8.35
CA GLU A 170 -8.13 7.84 9.12
C GLU A 170 -8.82 7.34 10.41
N VAL A 171 -9.36 6.12 10.41
CA VAL A 171 -9.94 5.52 11.61
C VAL A 171 -8.84 5.27 12.65
N ILE A 172 -7.70 4.74 12.23
CA ILE A 172 -6.55 4.50 13.12
C ILE A 172 -6.01 5.84 13.64
N ALA A 173 -5.79 6.80 12.74
CA ALA A 173 -5.27 8.13 13.06
C ALA A 173 -6.16 8.85 14.08
N ASN A 174 -7.49 8.86 13.86
CA ASN A 174 -8.45 9.49 14.76
C ASN A 174 -8.42 8.85 16.15
N ASN A 175 -8.32 7.54 16.24
CA ASN A 175 -8.26 6.84 17.52
C ASN A 175 -6.96 7.11 18.29
N VAL A 176 -5.83 7.27 17.60
CA VAL A 176 -4.56 7.70 18.22
C VAL A 176 -4.71 9.11 18.82
N LEU A 177 -5.26 10.05 18.06
CA LEU A 177 -5.45 11.43 18.51
C LEU A 177 -6.48 11.52 19.65
N THR A 178 -7.55 10.73 19.58
CA THR A 178 -8.57 10.64 20.64
C THR A 178 -7.96 10.17 21.96
N LEU A 179 -7.19 9.08 21.96
CA LEU A 179 -6.54 8.59 23.18
C LEU A 179 -5.47 9.55 23.72
N LEU A 180 -4.84 10.34 22.86
CA LEU A 180 -3.92 11.40 23.28
C LEU A 180 -4.64 12.66 23.77
N GLU A 181 -5.99 12.70 23.68
CA GLU A 181 -6.82 13.84 24.05
C GLU A 181 -6.46 15.10 23.24
N ILE A 182 -6.01 14.90 21.99
CA ILE A 182 -5.68 15.99 21.08
C ILE A 182 -6.93 16.30 20.26
N PRO A 183 -7.46 17.55 20.34
CA PRO A 183 -8.56 17.97 19.48
C PRO A 183 -8.17 17.81 18.01
N HIS A 184 -9.03 17.15 17.24
CA HIS A 184 -8.82 16.94 15.82
C HIS A 184 -10.17 16.93 15.09
N SER A 185 -10.17 17.47 13.89
CA SER A 185 -11.28 17.42 12.96
C SER A 185 -10.79 16.77 11.67
N ASN A 186 -10.63 15.45 11.68
CA ASN A 186 -10.30 14.72 10.46
C ASN A 186 -11.58 14.37 9.73
N SER A 187 -11.97 15.24 8.81
CA SER A 187 -13.03 15.00 7.84
C SER A 187 -12.53 14.27 6.59
N ILE A 188 -11.39 13.57 6.69
CA ILE A 188 -10.82 12.81 5.59
C ILE A 188 -11.59 11.50 5.44
N GLN A 189 -12.06 11.24 4.23
CA GLN A 189 -12.56 9.95 3.80
C GLN A 189 -11.63 9.39 2.74
N SER A 190 -11.03 8.23 3.02
CA SER A 190 -10.20 7.53 2.04
C SER A 190 -10.96 6.42 1.35
N LEU A 191 -10.70 6.25 0.06
CA LEU A 191 -11.12 5.12 -0.75
C LEU A 191 -9.87 4.49 -1.34
N TYR A 192 -9.68 3.21 -1.04
CA TYR A 192 -8.54 2.44 -1.50
C TYR A 192 -8.91 1.54 -2.66
N PHE A 193 -8.02 1.48 -3.64
CA PHE A 193 -8.13 0.64 -4.83
C PHE A 193 -6.85 -0.15 -5.05
N GLY A 194 -7.00 -1.45 -5.28
CA GLY A 194 -5.93 -2.35 -5.68
C GLY A 194 -5.10 -2.94 -4.55
N ALA A 195 -4.67 -4.19 -4.73
CA ALA A 195 -3.81 -4.90 -3.81
C ALA A 195 -2.33 -4.46 -3.93
N GLU A 196 -1.94 -3.90 -5.07
CA GLU A 196 -0.56 -3.59 -5.44
C GLU A 196 -0.13 -2.16 -5.07
N TYR A 197 -0.94 -1.42 -4.30
CA TYR A 197 -0.67 -0.01 -3.98
C TYR A 197 0.71 0.22 -3.34
N ASN A 198 1.18 -0.68 -2.49
CA ASN A 198 2.48 -0.53 -1.82
C ASN A 198 3.68 -0.88 -2.70
N ASN A 199 3.46 -1.48 -3.85
CA ASN A 199 4.50 -1.82 -4.80
C ASN A 199 4.66 -0.66 -5.78
N MET A 200 5.75 0.10 -5.65
CA MET A 200 6.01 1.18 -6.60
C MET A 200 6.13 0.63 -8.02
N ARG A 201 5.30 1.13 -8.92
CA ARG A 201 5.31 0.80 -10.33
C ARG A 201 5.99 1.92 -11.12
N LEU A 202 7.19 1.64 -11.60
CA LEU A 202 7.96 2.57 -12.41
C LEU A 202 7.63 2.35 -13.88
N GLU A 203 7.13 3.38 -14.54
CA GLU A 203 6.80 3.38 -15.97
C GLU A 203 7.60 4.48 -16.67
N MET A 204 7.82 4.33 -17.97
CA MET A 204 8.41 5.39 -18.79
C MET A 204 7.73 5.46 -20.16
N VAL A 205 7.60 6.67 -20.68
CA VAL A 205 7.30 6.93 -22.08
C VAL A 205 8.62 6.86 -22.87
N PRO A 206 8.73 6.13 -23.99
CA PRO A 206 9.99 5.98 -24.71
C PRO A 206 10.37 7.23 -25.51
N ASN A 207 10.55 8.36 -24.81
CA ASN A 207 11.08 9.63 -25.30
C ASN A 207 12.42 10.00 -24.63
N GLN A 208 12.93 9.15 -23.75
CA GLN A 208 14.20 9.26 -23.05
C GLN A 208 14.65 7.88 -22.56
N ILE A 209 15.89 7.76 -22.10
CA ILE A 209 16.40 6.55 -21.44
C ILE A 209 16.37 6.75 -19.92
N VAL A 210 15.94 5.70 -19.19
CA VAL A 210 15.80 5.74 -17.73
C VAL A 210 16.58 4.60 -17.09
N ASN A 211 17.42 4.93 -16.11
CA ASN A 211 18.04 3.93 -15.25
C ASN A 211 17.12 3.68 -14.00
N PRO A 212 16.43 2.53 -13.90
CA PRO A 212 15.50 2.27 -12.81
C PRO A 212 16.16 2.25 -11.42
N LYS A 213 17.45 2.00 -11.32
CA LYS A 213 18.21 2.02 -10.04
C LYS A 213 18.14 3.40 -9.35
N GLN A 214 18.02 4.48 -10.12
CA GLN A 214 17.85 5.84 -9.57
C GLN A 214 16.53 6.00 -8.79
N PHE A 215 15.58 5.08 -8.99
CA PHE A 215 14.28 5.03 -8.34
C PHE A 215 14.13 3.82 -7.40
N ASN A 216 15.24 3.21 -6.97
CA ASN A 216 15.24 1.99 -6.16
C ASN A 216 14.41 0.84 -6.79
N SER A 217 14.41 0.75 -8.12
CA SER A 217 13.75 -0.31 -8.88
C SER A 217 14.76 -1.10 -9.70
N ASN A 218 14.49 -2.39 -9.91
CA ASN A 218 15.34 -3.26 -10.75
C ASN A 218 14.81 -3.35 -12.19
N ASN A 219 13.58 -2.99 -12.42
CA ASN A 219 12.91 -3.07 -13.72
C ASN A 219 12.00 -1.86 -13.95
N ILE A 220 11.58 -1.70 -15.20
CA ILE A 220 10.72 -0.59 -15.62
C ILE A 220 9.71 -1.08 -16.65
N VAL A 221 8.56 -0.43 -16.69
CA VAL A 221 7.52 -0.65 -17.70
C VAL A 221 7.64 0.40 -18.79
N VAL A 222 7.92 0.00 -20.02
CA VAL A 222 7.99 0.89 -21.19
C VAL A 222 6.60 1.02 -21.82
N ARG A 223 6.09 2.25 -21.89
CA ARG A 223 4.75 2.59 -22.35
C ARG A 223 4.75 2.88 -23.87
N MET A 224 4.94 1.82 -24.68
CA MET A 224 4.84 1.89 -26.16
C MET A 224 3.41 2.21 -26.65
N ASP A 225 2.43 2.06 -25.80
CA ASP A 225 1.03 2.47 -26.04
C ASP A 225 0.84 4.00 -26.00
N LEU A 226 1.70 4.73 -25.30
CA LEU A 226 1.67 6.20 -25.22
C LEU A 226 2.55 6.88 -26.27
N ASP A 227 3.69 6.28 -26.58
CA ASP A 227 4.59 6.71 -27.65
C ASP A 227 5.26 5.47 -28.27
N HIS A 228 5.04 5.21 -29.55
CA HIS A 228 5.55 4.02 -30.24
C HIS A 228 6.93 4.30 -30.85
N ASN A 229 7.98 4.25 -30.01
CA ASN A 229 9.35 4.53 -30.40
C ASN A 229 10.26 3.30 -30.22
N GLU A 230 10.37 2.49 -31.26
CA GLU A 230 11.16 1.26 -31.22
C GLU A 230 12.67 1.50 -31.04
N LYS A 231 13.21 2.63 -31.53
CA LYS A 231 14.62 2.97 -31.36
C LYS A 231 14.94 3.16 -29.87
N LEU A 232 14.16 3.97 -29.17
CA LEU A 232 14.36 4.19 -27.73
C LEU A 232 14.02 2.95 -26.89
N LEU A 233 13.03 2.15 -27.32
CA LEU A 233 12.80 0.84 -26.69
C LEU A 233 14.05 -0.05 -26.79
N ASN A 234 14.66 -0.15 -27.97
CA ASN A 234 15.87 -0.95 -28.17
C ASN A 234 17.03 -0.46 -27.27
N GLU A 235 17.24 0.84 -27.19
CA GLU A 235 18.26 1.44 -26.32
C GLU A 235 17.94 1.17 -24.84
N GLN A 236 16.69 1.29 -24.40
CA GLN A 236 16.28 1.01 -23.02
C GLN A 236 16.48 -0.45 -22.62
N LEU A 237 16.23 -1.39 -23.54
CA LEU A 237 16.46 -2.82 -23.33
C LEU A 237 17.94 -3.18 -23.13
N GLN A 238 18.89 -2.32 -23.55
CA GLN A 238 20.31 -2.48 -23.24
C GLN A 238 20.67 -2.02 -21.82
N VAL A 239 19.82 -1.21 -21.20
CA VAL A 239 20.07 -0.68 -19.84
C VAL A 239 19.58 -1.63 -18.76
N CYS A 240 18.41 -2.24 -18.93
CA CYS A 240 17.81 -3.12 -17.93
C CYS A 240 16.74 -4.03 -18.55
N GLN A 241 16.30 -5.03 -17.77
CA GLN A 241 15.12 -5.79 -18.11
C GLN A 241 13.87 -4.90 -18.06
N CYS A 242 13.04 -4.95 -19.12
CA CYS A 242 11.84 -4.16 -19.25
C CYS A 242 10.59 -5.03 -19.33
N PHE A 243 9.51 -4.54 -18.74
CA PHE A 243 8.15 -4.90 -19.12
C PHE A 243 7.67 -3.90 -20.18
N ILE A 244 6.83 -4.34 -21.13
CA ILE A 244 6.41 -3.48 -22.24
C ILE A 244 4.89 -3.47 -22.28
N ILE A 245 4.28 -2.29 -22.33
CA ILE A 245 2.85 -2.14 -22.66
C ILE A 245 2.77 -1.58 -24.09
N ALA A 246 2.11 -2.30 -24.97
CA ALA A 246 1.97 -1.93 -26.38
C ALA A 246 0.52 -2.08 -26.86
N ASN A 247 0.11 -1.22 -27.78
CA ASN A 247 -1.18 -1.27 -28.47
C ASN A 247 -1.03 -1.39 -30.00
N LYS A 248 0.21 -1.56 -30.47
CA LYS A 248 0.60 -1.85 -31.85
C LYS A 248 1.69 -2.93 -31.83
N PRO A 249 1.81 -3.74 -32.91
CA PRO A 249 2.91 -4.67 -33.04
C PRO A 249 4.27 -3.98 -32.94
N ILE A 250 5.22 -4.65 -32.31
CA ILE A 250 6.63 -4.24 -32.25
C ILE A 250 7.40 -5.13 -33.25
N SER A 251 8.44 -4.57 -33.86
CA SER A 251 9.29 -5.27 -34.83
C SER A 251 9.77 -6.62 -34.28
N SER A 252 9.54 -7.70 -35.04
CA SER A 252 9.97 -9.04 -34.66
C SER A 252 11.47 -9.15 -34.47
N GLU A 253 12.26 -8.44 -35.28
CA GLU A 253 13.71 -8.39 -35.17
C GLU A 253 14.13 -7.77 -33.84
N LEU A 254 13.53 -6.66 -33.44
CA LEU A 254 13.82 -6.00 -32.16
C LEU A 254 13.54 -6.94 -30.98
N ILE A 255 12.39 -7.63 -31.00
CA ILE A 255 12.00 -8.55 -29.93
C ILE A 255 12.99 -9.71 -29.83
N LEU A 256 13.31 -10.36 -30.94
CA LEU A 256 14.20 -11.52 -30.96
C LEU A 256 15.62 -11.15 -30.51
N ASN A 257 16.14 -10.00 -30.95
CA ASN A 257 17.47 -9.52 -30.56
C ASN A 257 17.57 -9.18 -29.07
N ASN A 258 16.44 -8.86 -28.41
CA ASN A 258 16.41 -8.43 -27.01
C ASN A 258 15.64 -9.38 -26.09
N GLN A 259 15.35 -10.59 -26.50
CA GLN A 259 14.47 -11.53 -25.80
C GLN A 259 14.83 -11.69 -24.30
N LYS A 260 16.11 -11.75 -23.96
CA LYS A 260 16.60 -11.92 -22.59
C LYS A 260 16.29 -10.73 -21.66
N ASN A 261 16.12 -9.55 -22.24
CA ASN A 261 15.85 -8.29 -21.52
C ASN A 261 14.37 -7.90 -21.57
N ILE A 262 13.52 -8.72 -22.16
CA ILE A 262 12.06 -8.56 -22.13
C ILE A 262 11.50 -9.45 -21.04
N GLY A 263 10.96 -8.85 -19.97
CA GLY A 263 10.31 -9.57 -18.89
C GLY A 263 8.94 -10.10 -19.30
N ARG A 264 8.09 -9.23 -19.82
CA ARG A 264 6.76 -9.57 -20.39
C ARG A 264 6.26 -8.45 -21.28
N ILE A 265 5.51 -8.81 -22.31
CA ILE A 265 4.78 -7.86 -23.16
C ILE A 265 3.30 -7.91 -22.80
N PHE A 266 2.75 -6.78 -22.36
CA PHE A 266 1.31 -6.58 -22.16
C PHE A 266 0.78 -5.94 -23.45
N TYR A 267 -0.01 -6.70 -24.23
CA TYR A 267 -0.50 -6.24 -25.50
C TYR A 267 -1.99 -5.92 -25.44
N GLU A 268 -2.33 -4.64 -25.67
CA GLU A 268 -3.72 -4.17 -25.72
C GLU A 268 -4.39 -4.62 -27.01
N ILE A 269 -5.44 -5.40 -26.88
CA ILE A 269 -6.27 -5.84 -28.00
C ILE A 269 -7.39 -4.81 -28.21
N LYS A 270 -7.47 -4.30 -29.43
CA LYS A 270 -8.54 -3.44 -29.95
C LYS A 270 -9.34 -4.19 -31.02
N GLU A 271 -10.43 -3.60 -31.50
CA GLU A 271 -11.29 -4.21 -32.54
C GLU A 271 -10.51 -4.54 -33.83
N ASP A 272 -9.60 -3.65 -34.22
CA ASP A 272 -8.76 -3.75 -35.41
C ASP A 272 -7.44 -4.50 -35.19
N SER A 273 -7.18 -4.97 -33.98
CA SER A 273 -5.94 -5.69 -33.66
C SER A 273 -5.87 -7.00 -34.44
N GLN A 274 -4.71 -7.26 -35.02
CA GLN A 274 -4.43 -8.48 -35.79
C GLN A 274 -3.81 -9.53 -34.87
N ILE A 275 -4.17 -10.80 -35.08
CA ILE A 275 -3.74 -11.93 -34.26
C ILE A 275 -2.28 -12.31 -34.48
N GLU A 276 -1.70 -11.92 -35.61
CA GLU A 276 -0.37 -12.32 -36.06
C GLU A 276 0.73 -11.97 -35.05
N PHE A 277 0.59 -10.82 -34.39
CA PHE A 277 1.56 -10.44 -33.39
C PHE A 277 1.49 -11.32 -32.13
N ALA A 278 0.29 -11.67 -31.68
CA ALA A 278 0.12 -12.62 -30.56
C ALA A 278 0.64 -14.02 -30.95
N ASN A 279 0.36 -14.48 -32.16
CA ASN A 279 0.90 -15.74 -32.69
C ASN A 279 2.43 -15.73 -32.75
N PHE A 280 3.03 -14.62 -33.18
CA PHE A 280 4.49 -14.44 -33.17
C PHE A 280 5.07 -14.56 -31.78
N LEU A 281 4.48 -13.89 -30.81
CA LEU A 281 4.96 -13.92 -29.39
C LEU A 281 4.88 -15.35 -28.84
N ALA A 282 3.74 -16.03 -29.04
CA ALA A 282 3.53 -17.42 -28.61
C ALA A 282 4.53 -18.38 -29.27
N HIS A 283 4.72 -18.28 -30.57
CA HIS A 283 5.59 -19.19 -31.35
C HIS A 283 7.07 -19.06 -30.94
N ASN A 284 7.49 -17.86 -30.51
CA ASN A 284 8.86 -17.61 -30.12
C ASN A 284 9.08 -17.70 -28.57
N ASN A 285 8.10 -18.22 -27.83
CA ASN A 285 8.14 -18.34 -26.36
C ASN A 285 8.44 -17.01 -25.63
N ILE A 286 7.98 -15.90 -26.17
CA ILE A 286 8.05 -14.59 -25.52
C ILE A 286 6.95 -14.53 -24.46
N SER A 287 7.28 -14.18 -23.23
CA SER A 287 6.26 -13.98 -22.18
C SER A 287 5.36 -12.79 -22.54
N TYR A 288 4.07 -13.02 -22.68
CA TYR A 288 3.10 -11.97 -22.98
C TYR A 288 1.82 -12.13 -22.17
N GLN A 289 1.00 -11.09 -22.14
CA GLN A 289 -0.36 -11.08 -21.61
C GLN A 289 -1.22 -10.19 -22.49
N LEU A 290 -2.31 -10.75 -22.99
CA LEU A 290 -3.31 -9.99 -23.74
C LEU A 290 -4.25 -9.29 -22.76
N PHE A 291 -4.60 -8.04 -23.03
CA PHE A 291 -5.61 -7.32 -22.27
C PHE A 291 -6.43 -6.41 -23.19
N THR A 292 -7.63 -6.04 -22.74
CA THR A 292 -8.53 -5.19 -23.52
C THR A 292 -9.41 -4.32 -22.61
N TYR A 293 -9.80 -3.17 -23.14
CA TYR A 293 -10.82 -2.30 -22.60
C TYR A 293 -12.17 -2.43 -23.32
N LEU A 294 -12.26 -3.32 -24.30
CA LEU A 294 -13.51 -3.59 -25.00
C LEU A 294 -14.54 -4.22 -24.07
N GLN A 295 -15.82 -3.97 -24.36
CA GLN A 295 -16.95 -4.47 -23.55
C GLN A 295 -18.05 -5.05 -24.45
N ASP A 296 -18.96 -5.76 -23.83
CA ASP A 296 -20.15 -6.30 -24.44
C ASP A 296 -19.83 -7.15 -25.71
N LYS A 297 -20.60 -6.94 -26.77
CA LYS A 297 -20.50 -7.71 -28.01
C LYS A 297 -19.11 -7.65 -28.66
N LYS A 298 -18.42 -6.51 -28.59
CA LYS A 298 -17.06 -6.34 -29.13
C LYS A 298 -16.04 -7.17 -28.37
N LEU A 299 -16.20 -7.31 -27.08
CA LEU A 299 -15.37 -8.19 -26.24
C LEU A 299 -15.57 -9.65 -26.64
N GLU A 300 -16.81 -10.09 -26.85
CA GLU A 300 -17.11 -11.46 -27.27
C GLU A 300 -16.50 -11.78 -28.64
N GLU A 301 -16.62 -10.86 -29.60
CA GLU A 301 -16.03 -11.00 -30.93
C GLU A 301 -14.50 -11.14 -30.88
N VAL A 302 -13.86 -10.33 -30.06
CA VAL A 302 -12.40 -10.39 -29.85
C VAL A 302 -11.99 -11.68 -29.15
N LYS A 303 -12.71 -12.12 -28.12
CA LYS A 303 -12.44 -13.40 -27.44
C LYS A 303 -12.55 -14.58 -28.38
N LEU A 304 -13.52 -14.57 -29.28
CA LEU A 304 -13.65 -15.61 -30.32
C LEU A 304 -12.47 -15.60 -31.29
N LYS A 305 -12.01 -14.42 -31.71
CA LYS A 305 -10.86 -14.28 -32.62
C LYS A 305 -9.55 -14.80 -32.01
N TYR A 306 -9.40 -14.71 -30.66
CA TYR A 306 -8.19 -15.07 -29.92
C TYR A 306 -8.35 -16.36 -29.08
N LEU A 307 -9.26 -17.24 -29.44
CA LEU A 307 -9.58 -18.49 -28.72
C LEU A 307 -8.37 -19.41 -28.47
N ASP A 308 -7.44 -19.45 -29.40
CA ASP A 308 -6.25 -20.30 -29.36
C ASP A 308 -5.06 -19.64 -28.62
N GLN A 309 -5.27 -18.46 -28.04
CA GLN A 309 -4.26 -17.69 -27.31
C GLN A 309 -4.45 -17.78 -25.79
N GLU A 310 -3.51 -17.20 -25.04
CA GLU A 310 -3.70 -17.00 -23.60
C GLU A 310 -4.97 -16.18 -23.32
N SER A 311 -5.52 -16.35 -22.13
CA SER A 311 -6.73 -15.63 -21.72
C SER A 311 -6.54 -14.11 -21.82
N ILE A 312 -7.53 -13.43 -22.38
CA ILE A 312 -7.56 -11.97 -22.45
C ILE A 312 -8.04 -11.42 -21.09
N VAL A 313 -7.23 -10.56 -20.48
CA VAL A 313 -7.61 -9.84 -19.25
C VAL A 313 -8.52 -8.67 -19.61
N GLU A 314 -9.70 -8.64 -19.00
CA GLU A 314 -10.64 -7.53 -19.13
C GLU A 314 -10.25 -6.41 -18.17
N MET A 315 -9.90 -5.26 -18.72
CA MET A 315 -9.55 -4.09 -17.92
C MET A 315 -10.78 -3.24 -17.62
N PRO A 316 -10.91 -2.70 -16.42
CA PRO A 316 -12.04 -1.85 -16.07
C PRO A 316 -12.00 -0.55 -16.88
N THR A 317 -13.15 -0.17 -17.46
CA THR A 317 -13.30 1.06 -18.26
C THR A 317 -13.92 2.19 -17.46
N ASN A 318 -14.77 1.87 -16.48
CA ASN A 318 -15.45 2.85 -15.65
C ASN A 318 -15.85 2.22 -14.30
N LEU A 319 -15.05 2.48 -13.26
CA LEU A 319 -15.35 2.03 -11.91
C LEU A 319 -16.19 3.03 -11.10
N LYS A 320 -16.37 4.26 -11.60
CA LYS A 320 -17.14 5.32 -10.94
C LYS A 320 -18.52 4.85 -10.51
N HIS A 321 -19.25 4.20 -11.41
CA HIS A 321 -20.60 3.68 -11.13
C HIS A 321 -20.62 2.45 -10.23
N LYS A 322 -19.58 1.61 -10.25
CA LYS A 322 -19.50 0.40 -9.42
C LYS A 322 -19.14 0.70 -7.96
N THR A 323 -18.40 1.76 -7.73
CA THR A 323 -17.85 2.11 -6.41
C THR A 323 -18.64 3.21 -5.71
N GLY A 324 -19.57 3.89 -6.40
CA GLY A 324 -20.30 5.04 -5.87
C GLY A 324 -19.38 6.20 -5.47
N ILE A 325 -18.25 6.36 -6.15
CA ILE A 325 -17.28 7.38 -5.81
C ILE A 325 -17.81 8.74 -6.24
N GLU A 326 -18.04 9.59 -5.26
CA GLU A 326 -18.25 11.02 -5.47
C GLU A 326 -16.97 11.74 -5.08
N TYR A 327 -16.52 12.64 -5.95
CA TYR A 327 -15.41 13.52 -5.67
C TYR A 327 -15.80 14.98 -5.89
N THR A 328 -15.19 15.84 -5.12
CA THR A 328 -15.40 17.30 -5.13
C THR A 328 -14.09 17.99 -5.46
N LEU A 329 -14.09 19.31 -5.54
CA LEU A 329 -12.87 20.12 -5.70
C LEU A 329 -11.81 19.88 -4.62
N ASN A 330 -12.19 19.27 -3.49
CA ASN A 330 -11.29 18.91 -2.40
C ASN A 330 -10.91 17.41 -2.42
N SER A 331 -11.09 16.74 -3.55
CA SER A 331 -10.67 15.35 -3.71
C SER A 331 -9.28 15.28 -4.35
N PHE A 332 -8.46 14.42 -3.80
CA PHE A 332 -7.09 14.21 -4.25
C PHE A 332 -6.86 12.71 -4.40
N TYR A 333 -5.91 12.34 -5.24
CA TYR A 333 -5.47 10.95 -5.33
C TYR A 333 -3.97 10.82 -5.04
N LYS A 334 -3.57 9.65 -4.60
CA LYS A 334 -2.20 9.25 -4.35
C LYS A 334 -1.94 7.92 -5.02
N SER A 335 -0.98 7.88 -5.92
CA SER A 335 -0.67 6.71 -6.75
C SER A 335 0.64 6.04 -6.30
N ASN A 336 0.72 4.71 -6.49
CA ASN A 336 1.97 3.96 -6.42
C ASN A 336 2.78 4.08 -7.72
N LYS A 337 2.17 4.60 -8.80
CA LYS A 337 2.75 4.71 -10.12
C LYS A 337 3.64 5.95 -10.24
N ARG A 338 4.74 5.80 -10.96
CA ARG A 338 5.63 6.88 -11.38
C ARG A 338 5.86 6.72 -12.87
N ILE A 339 5.30 7.64 -13.68
CA ILE A 339 5.48 7.67 -15.13
C ILE A 339 6.51 8.75 -15.45
N ILE A 340 7.60 8.36 -16.08
CA ILE A 340 8.67 9.27 -16.49
C ILE A 340 8.49 9.63 -17.96
N SER A 341 8.49 10.92 -18.26
CA SER A 341 8.37 11.45 -19.62
C SER A 341 9.06 12.81 -19.73
N ASN A 342 9.97 12.98 -20.67
CA ASN A 342 10.72 14.23 -20.91
C ASN A 342 11.35 14.83 -19.63
N GLY A 343 12.00 14.00 -18.82
CA GLY A 343 12.64 14.42 -17.57
C GLY A 343 11.69 14.74 -16.41
N LYS A 344 10.39 14.58 -16.59
CA LYS A 344 9.35 14.84 -15.58
C LYS A 344 8.73 13.55 -15.07
N ILE A 345 8.18 13.60 -13.85
CA ILE A 345 7.49 12.49 -13.19
C ILE A 345 6.01 12.82 -13.07
N TYR A 346 5.17 11.84 -13.41
CA TYR A 346 3.71 11.92 -13.32
C TYR A 346 3.17 10.74 -12.50
N LEU A 347 2.10 10.95 -11.74
CA LEU A 347 1.52 9.91 -10.88
C LEU A 347 0.48 9.04 -11.59
N SER A 348 0.01 9.46 -12.75
CA SER A 348 -0.98 8.73 -13.55
C SER A 348 -0.86 9.12 -15.03
N GLU A 349 -1.49 8.34 -15.89
CA GLU A 349 -1.67 8.66 -17.31
C GLU A 349 -2.50 9.93 -17.51
N SER A 350 -3.50 10.13 -16.65
CA SER A 350 -4.31 11.33 -16.60
C SER A 350 -3.47 12.57 -16.29
N SER A 351 -2.57 12.50 -15.29
CA SER A 351 -1.64 13.58 -14.98
C SER A 351 -0.67 13.87 -16.12
N LEU A 352 -0.14 12.82 -16.76
CA LEU A 352 0.72 12.96 -17.94
C LEU A 352 -0.01 13.67 -19.08
N LYS A 353 -1.23 13.25 -19.42
CA LYS A 353 -2.04 13.85 -20.47
C LYS A 353 -2.37 15.31 -20.21
N ASN A 354 -2.60 15.68 -18.96
CA ASN A 354 -2.92 17.05 -18.56
C ASN A 354 -1.68 17.89 -18.18
N GLY A 355 -0.47 17.34 -18.31
CA GLY A 355 0.78 18.03 -18.00
C GLY A 355 1.00 18.33 -16.50
N ILE A 356 0.33 17.60 -15.60
CA ILE A 356 0.41 17.79 -14.14
C ILE A 356 1.57 16.99 -13.60
N GLU A 357 2.70 17.66 -13.41
CA GLU A 357 3.91 17.04 -12.87
C GLU A 357 3.78 16.72 -11.37
N ALA A 358 4.30 15.57 -10.95
CA ALA A 358 4.30 15.15 -9.56
C ALA A 358 5.21 16.04 -8.69
N LYS A 359 4.64 17.08 -8.09
CA LYS A 359 5.34 17.98 -7.14
C LYS A 359 4.94 17.72 -5.70
N GLN A 360 3.84 16.99 -5.46
CA GLN A 360 3.24 16.72 -4.16
C GLN A 360 2.94 15.24 -3.99
N LEU A 361 2.71 14.82 -2.75
CA LEU A 361 2.33 13.45 -2.41
C LEU A 361 0.90 13.08 -2.86
N ALA A 362 0.06 14.06 -3.13
CA ALA A 362 -1.31 13.91 -3.61
C ALA A 362 -1.61 14.94 -4.69
N GLU A 363 -2.39 14.57 -5.69
CA GLU A 363 -2.79 15.40 -6.81
C GLU A 363 -4.32 15.50 -6.89
N PRO A 364 -4.87 16.59 -7.47
CA PRO A 364 -6.31 16.69 -7.69
C PRO A 364 -6.84 15.52 -8.52
N VAL A 365 -8.03 15.07 -8.24
CA VAL A 365 -8.71 14.05 -9.06
C VAL A 365 -9.15 14.69 -10.38
N ILE A 366 -8.78 14.05 -11.48
CA ILE A 366 -9.12 14.46 -12.83
C ILE A 366 -10.12 13.48 -13.40
N ASP A 367 -11.32 13.96 -13.75
CA ASP A 367 -12.37 13.11 -14.31
C ASP A 367 -12.14 12.91 -15.82
N CYS A 368 -11.33 11.93 -16.17
CA CYS A 368 -11.12 11.52 -17.55
C CYS A 368 -10.98 10.00 -17.66
N PRO A 369 -11.18 9.42 -18.87
CA PRO A 369 -11.10 7.96 -19.05
C PRO A 369 -9.79 7.36 -18.59
N GLU A 370 -8.66 8.04 -18.78
CA GLU A 370 -7.33 7.57 -18.37
C GLU A 370 -7.24 7.43 -16.85
N PHE A 371 -7.80 8.37 -16.09
CA PHE A 371 -7.86 8.29 -14.63
C PHE A 371 -8.62 7.04 -14.17
N TRP A 372 -9.79 6.77 -14.76
CA TRP A 372 -10.64 5.65 -14.36
C TRP A 372 -10.06 4.27 -14.75
N LYS A 373 -9.22 4.20 -15.78
CA LYS A 373 -8.46 3.01 -16.14
C LYS A 373 -7.43 2.62 -15.08
N GLU A 374 -6.94 3.58 -14.31
CA GLU A 374 -5.84 3.40 -13.36
C GLU A 374 -6.28 3.25 -11.90
N VAL A 375 -7.58 3.22 -11.67
CA VAL A 375 -8.18 3.27 -10.31
C VAL A 375 -7.72 2.14 -9.37
N GLU A 376 -7.23 1.02 -9.88
CA GLU A 376 -6.74 -0.09 -9.06
C GLU A 376 -5.40 0.19 -8.36
N SER A 377 -4.74 1.29 -8.66
CA SER A 377 -3.37 1.55 -8.21
C SER A 377 -3.24 2.78 -7.31
N PHE A 378 -4.29 3.29 -6.74
CA PHE A 378 -4.20 4.50 -5.91
C PHE A 378 -5.34 4.70 -4.90
N TRP A 379 -5.12 5.67 -4.00
CA TRP A 379 -6.08 6.17 -3.05
C TRP A 379 -6.73 7.44 -3.55
N ILE A 380 -8.02 7.59 -3.28
CA ILE A 380 -8.72 8.86 -3.37
C ILE A 380 -8.99 9.35 -1.95
N PHE A 381 -8.61 10.59 -1.67
CA PHE A 381 -8.91 11.27 -0.42
C PHE A 381 -9.93 12.36 -0.68
N ARG A 382 -10.99 12.40 0.11
CA ARG A 382 -11.90 13.52 0.18
C ARG A 382 -11.63 14.29 1.46
N VAL A 383 -11.33 15.56 1.35
CA VAL A 383 -11.18 16.47 2.50
C VAL A 383 -12.44 17.33 2.57
N ASP A 384 -13.33 17.02 3.51
CA ASP A 384 -14.46 17.90 3.79
C ASP A 384 -13.93 19.10 4.59
N LYS A 385 -14.08 20.31 4.05
CA LYS A 385 -13.89 21.51 4.85
C LYS A 385 -15.03 21.53 5.86
N SER A 386 -14.75 21.16 7.11
CA SER A 386 -15.64 21.51 8.19
C SER A 386 -15.80 23.03 8.17
N PRO A 387 -17.00 23.58 8.32
CA PRO A 387 -17.13 25.01 8.56
C PRO A 387 -16.27 25.34 9.77
N VAL A 388 -15.33 26.26 9.60
CA VAL A 388 -14.63 26.87 10.73
C VAL A 388 -15.75 27.41 11.61
N ALA A 389 -15.93 26.82 12.77
CA ALA A 389 -16.84 27.34 13.76
C ALA A 389 -16.38 28.76 14.04
N ALA A 390 -17.24 29.75 13.70
CA ALA A 390 -17.03 31.15 13.95
C ALA A 390 -16.97 31.45 15.48
#